data_1c7cc3d86e61a13f1dd3308c1c9b9795
#
_entry.id   1c7cc3d86e61a13f1dd3308c1c9b9795
#
_cell.length_a   1.000
_cell.length_b   1.000
_cell.length_c   1.000
_cell.angle_alpha   90.00
_cell.angle_beta   90.00
_cell.angle_gamma   90.00
#
_symmetry.space_group_name_H-M   'P 1'
#
loop_
_entity.id
_entity.type
_entity.pdbx_description
1 polymer ?
#
loop_
_entity_poly.entity_id
_entity_poly.type
_entity_poly.pdbx_seq_one_letter_code
_entity_poly.pdbx_strand_id
1 'polypeptide(L)'
;MVNKRNKLNLLTSLVQKKGADFYLLSTSDEFLNEYVPEENMRLRWLTKFTGSNGYALVSKKNNYFFTDGRYTLQAKKELDKVFKVIDLNQETVSDFIFRNFKKTKILVDTKNFSKNFISNIIKKSLARKNKIIHDQENL
;
A
#
# COMPACT_ATOMS: atom_id res chain seq x y z
N MET A 1 6.62 -0.99 23.65
CA MET A 1 6.93 -1.07 22.21
C MET A 1 5.69 -1.51 21.44
N VAL A 2 5.34 -0.79 20.39
CA VAL A 2 4.17 -1.10 19.57
C VAL A 2 4.51 -2.24 18.61
N ASN A 3 3.75 -3.33 18.63
CA ASN A 3 3.97 -4.46 17.71
C ASN A 3 3.31 -4.17 16.34
N LYS A 4 3.58 -5.05 15.36
CA LYS A 4 3.07 -4.89 13.98
C LYS A 4 1.54 -4.75 13.94
N ARG A 5 0.84 -5.55 14.72
CA ARG A 5 -0.63 -5.57 14.72
C ARG A 5 -1.22 -4.29 15.30
N ASN A 6 -0.61 -3.74 16.36
CA ASN A 6 -1.05 -2.48 16.94
C ASN A 6 -0.83 -1.31 15.99
N LYS A 7 0.30 -1.28 15.28
CA LYS A 7 0.58 -0.25 14.27
C LYS A 7 -0.45 -0.30 13.14
N LEU A 8 -0.77 -1.49 12.67
CA LEU A 8 -1.75 -1.68 11.61
C LEU A 8 -3.14 -1.21 12.06
N ASN A 9 -3.56 -1.58 13.26
CA ASN A 9 -4.84 -1.16 13.81
C ASN A 9 -4.94 0.36 13.95
N LEU A 10 -3.87 1.00 14.41
CA LEU A 10 -3.83 2.46 14.54
C LEU A 10 -3.98 3.13 13.19
N LEU A 11 -3.22 2.68 12.18
CA LEU A 11 -3.27 3.23 10.83
C LEU A 11 -4.65 3.06 10.20
N THR A 12 -5.22 1.87 10.28
CA THR A 12 -6.52 1.59 9.67
C THR A 12 -7.66 2.36 10.35
N SER A 13 -7.56 2.63 11.64
CA SER A 13 -8.51 3.51 12.33
C SER A 13 -8.44 4.94 11.82
N LEU A 14 -7.22 5.46 11.58
CA LEU A 14 -7.03 6.80 11.02
C LEU A 14 -7.58 6.88 9.59
N VAL A 15 -7.37 5.84 8.80
CA VAL A 15 -7.90 5.74 7.43
C VAL A 15 -9.42 5.83 7.42
N GLN A 16 -10.08 5.12 8.32
CA GLN A 16 -11.55 5.18 8.44
C GLN A 16 -12.05 6.56 8.85
N LYS A 17 -11.34 7.24 9.75
CA LYS A 17 -11.70 8.61 10.15
C LYS A 17 -11.65 9.59 8.98
N LYS A 18 -10.79 9.35 8.00
CA LYS A 18 -10.70 10.17 6.78
C LYS A 18 -11.71 9.77 5.72
N GLY A 19 -12.58 8.80 6.00
CA GLY A 19 -13.63 8.38 5.09
C GLY A 19 -13.16 7.44 3.99
N ALA A 20 -12.00 6.80 4.15
CA ALA A 20 -11.45 5.86 3.19
C ALA A 20 -11.60 4.42 3.66
N ASP A 21 -11.57 3.48 2.71
CA ASP A 21 -11.64 2.05 2.99
C ASP A 21 -10.25 1.42 3.08
N PHE A 22 -9.30 1.90 2.29
CA PHE A 22 -7.93 1.37 2.21
C PHE A 22 -6.92 2.50 2.23
N TYR A 23 -5.71 2.18 2.66
CA TYR A 23 -4.53 3.03 2.50
C TYR A 23 -3.49 2.30 1.67
N LEU A 24 -2.95 2.98 0.65
CA LEU A 24 -1.90 2.43 -0.22
C LEU A 24 -0.56 3.04 0.17
N LEU A 25 0.40 2.17 0.51
CA LEU A 25 1.77 2.53 0.89
C LEU A 25 2.77 1.90 -0.06
N SER A 26 3.94 2.52 -0.21
CA SER A 26 5.04 1.95 -1.00
C SER A 26 6.38 2.07 -0.26
N THR A 27 7.39 1.40 -0.79
CA THR A 27 8.77 1.54 -0.30
C THR A 27 9.40 2.87 -0.72
N SER A 28 8.80 3.61 -1.66
CA SER A 28 9.29 4.90 -2.12
C SER A 28 9.04 6.00 -1.09
N ASP A 29 9.86 7.04 -1.11
CA ASP A 29 9.62 8.27 -0.36
C ASP A 29 9.09 9.37 -1.30
N GLU A 30 8.88 10.58 -0.78
CA GLU A 30 8.38 11.72 -1.58
C GLU A 30 9.32 12.14 -2.71
N PHE A 31 10.60 11.74 -2.65
CA PHE A 31 11.59 12.04 -3.68
C PHE A 31 11.71 10.92 -4.71
N LEU A 32 10.99 9.81 -4.55
CA LEU A 32 10.99 8.65 -5.44
C LEU A 32 12.39 8.09 -5.69
N ASN A 33 13.25 8.12 -4.68
CA ASN A 33 14.59 7.56 -4.75
C ASN A 33 14.57 6.04 -4.71
N GLU A 34 15.45 5.41 -5.45
CA GLU A 34 15.62 3.95 -5.39
C GLU A 34 16.06 3.50 -3.99
N TYR A 35 16.97 4.26 -3.40
CA TYR A 35 17.40 4.04 -2.02
C TYR A 35 16.69 5.03 -1.10
N VAL A 36 15.88 4.54 -0.18
CA VAL A 36 15.09 5.35 0.74
C VAL A 36 15.79 5.37 2.11
N PRO A 37 16.06 6.56 2.68
CA PRO A 37 16.57 6.63 4.06
C PRO A 37 15.63 5.91 5.04
N GLU A 38 16.20 5.27 6.04
CA GLU A 38 15.44 4.44 6.98
C GLU A 38 14.29 5.20 7.65
N GLU A 39 14.50 6.47 8.01
CA GLU A 39 13.48 7.31 8.62
C GLU A 39 12.27 7.57 7.72
N ASN A 40 12.40 7.38 6.40
CA ASN A 40 11.32 7.57 5.44
C ASN A 40 10.71 6.23 4.97
N MET A 41 11.16 5.11 5.50
CA MET A 41 10.66 3.78 5.12
C MET A 41 9.39 3.43 5.87
N ARG A 42 8.28 4.04 5.50
CA ARG A 42 6.99 3.82 6.16
C ARG A 42 6.49 2.39 6.05
N LEU A 43 6.67 1.79 4.90
CA LEU A 43 6.26 0.42 4.68
C LEU A 43 7.00 -0.53 5.62
N ARG A 44 8.31 -0.32 5.79
CA ARG A 44 9.11 -1.11 6.71
C ARG A 44 8.68 -0.89 8.16
N TRP A 45 8.38 0.35 8.53
CA TRP A 45 7.88 0.67 9.87
C TRP A 45 6.59 -0.10 10.17
N LEU A 46 5.66 -0.11 9.21
CA LEU A 46 4.37 -0.76 9.39
C LEU A 46 4.46 -2.28 9.35
N THR A 47 5.22 -2.83 8.41
CA THR A 47 5.19 -4.27 8.07
C THR A 47 6.43 -5.04 8.51
N LYS A 48 7.54 -4.33 8.78
CA LYS A 48 8.87 -4.92 9.01
C LYS A 48 9.47 -5.61 7.80
N PHE A 49 8.90 -5.40 6.61
CA PHE A 49 9.46 -5.92 5.36
C PHE A 49 10.74 -5.16 5.01
N THR A 50 11.81 -5.89 4.71
CA THR A 50 13.14 -5.32 4.44
C THR A 50 13.53 -5.30 2.97
N GLY A 51 12.69 -5.83 2.08
CA GLY A 51 12.93 -5.79 0.64
C GLY A 51 12.83 -4.37 0.07
N SER A 52 13.44 -4.16 -1.11
CA SER A 52 13.52 -2.82 -1.72
C SER A 52 12.32 -2.44 -2.57
N ASN A 53 11.44 -3.38 -2.89
CA ASN A 53 10.29 -3.12 -3.76
C ASN A 53 9.02 -3.75 -3.18
N GLY A 54 8.08 -2.91 -2.78
CA GLY A 54 6.82 -3.40 -2.23
C GLY A 54 5.78 -2.32 -2.08
N TYR A 55 4.51 -2.75 -2.10
CA TYR A 55 3.34 -1.91 -1.86
C TYR A 55 2.44 -2.62 -0.85
N ALA A 56 1.84 -1.87 0.05
CA ALA A 56 0.84 -2.42 0.96
C ALA A 56 -0.50 -1.71 0.76
N LEU A 57 -1.56 -2.48 0.68
CA LEU A 57 -2.93 -1.99 0.61
C LEU A 57 -3.64 -2.48 1.86
N VAL A 58 -3.89 -1.59 2.81
CA VAL A 58 -4.32 -1.97 4.16
C VAL A 58 -5.70 -1.45 4.51
N SER A 59 -6.45 -2.27 5.24
CA SER A 59 -7.75 -1.92 5.81
C SER A 59 -7.97 -2.71 7.09
N LYS A 60 -9.08 -2.48 7.77
CA LYS A 60 -9.41 -3.26 8.98
C LYS A 60 -9.68 -4.73 8.70
N LYS A 61 -10.23 -5.04 7.52
CA LYS A 61 -10.67 -6.40 7.21
C LYS A 61 -9.67 -7.17 6.39
N ASN A 62 -9.08 -6.53 5.38
CA ASN A 62 -8.23 -7.20 4.40
C ASN A 62 -6.96 -6.40 4.17
N ASN A 63 -5.83 -7.10 4.10
CA ASN A 63 -4.53 -6.48 3.91
C ASN A 63 -3.77 -7.25 2.83
N TYR A 64 -3.22 -6.51 1.86
CA TYR A 64 -2.52 -7.08 0.72
C TYR A 64 -1.14 -6.48 0.64
N PHE A 65 -0.15 -7.31 0.28
CA PHE A 65 1.22 -6.88 0.09
C PHE A 65 1.69 -7.31 -1.30
N PHE A 66 2.13 -6.34 -2.09
CA PHE A 66 2.57 -6.56 -3.47
C PHE A 66 4.08 -6.41 -3.54
N THR A 67 4.76 -7.41 -4.08
CA THR A 67 6.19 -7.34 -4.31
C THR A 67 6.56 -8.21 -5.52
N ASP A 68 7.74 -8.00 -6.11
CA ASP A 68 8.16 -8.83 -7.23
C ASP A 68 8.69 -10.19 -6.77
N GLY A 69 8.86 -11.13 -7.73
CA GLY A 69 9.21 -12.51 -7.43
C GLY A 69 10.50 -12.71 -6.64
N ARG A 70 11.43 -11.72 -6.67
CA ARG A 70 12.66 -11.79 -5.88
C ARG A 70 12.39 -11.75 -4.39
N TYR A 71 11.29 -11.13 -3.98
CA TYR A 71 10.98 -10.86 -2.58
C TYR A 71 9.73 -11.57 -2.06
N THR A 72 9.02 -12.35 -2.88
CA THR A 72 7.77 -12.98 -2.42
C THR A 72 7.99 -13.94 -1.26
N LEU A 73 9.05 -14.75 -1.32
CA LEU A 73 9.37 -15.68 -0.24
C LEU A 73 9.77 -14.93 1.03
N GLN A 74 10.59 -13.88 0.89
CA GLN A 74 10.99 -13.03 2.00
C GLN A 74 9.78 -12.37 2.66
N ALA A 75 8.87 -11.85 1.84
CA ALA A 75 7.64 -11.22 2.34
C ALA A 75 6.80 -12.20 3.16
N LYS A 76 6.63 -13.43 2.68
CA LYS A 76 5.88 -14.45 3.40
C LYS A 76 6.49 -14.80 4.75
N LYS A 77 7.82 -14.67 4.89
CA LYS A 77 8.52 -14.92 6.15
C LYS A 77 8.47 -13.73 7.09
N GLU A 78 8.61 -12.50 6.58
CA GLU A 78 8.74 -11.29 7.38
C GLU A 78 7.41 -10.70 7.79
N LEU A 79 6.37 -10.83 6.97
CA LEU A 79 5.08 -10.17 7.20
C LEU A 79 4.20 -10.97 8.16
N ASP A 80 3.32 -10.26 8.86
CA ASP A 80 2.25 -10.88 9.64
C ASP A 80 1.30 -11.61 8.68
N LYS A 81 0.71 -12.72 9.16
CA LYS A 81 -0.22 -13.55 8.38
C LYS A 81 -1.48 -12.83 7.93
N VAL A 82 -1.77 -11.64 8.48
CA VAL A 82 -2.90 -10.83 8.01
C VAL A 82 -2.70 -10.28 6.60
N PHE A 83 -1.47 -10.30 6.08
CA PHE A 83 -1.16 -9.85 4.73
C PHE A 83 -1.21 -11.01 3.74
N LYS A 84 -1.94 -10.80 2.63
CA LYS A 84 -1.89 -11.69 1.48
C LYS A 84 -0.83 -11.17 0.52
N VAL A 85 0.18 -11.98 0.22
CA VAL A 85 1.29 -11.60 -0.66
C VAL A 85 0.90 -11.85 -2.12
N ILE A 86 1.11 -10.83 -2.96
CA ILE A 86 0.79 -10.88 -4.39
C ILE A 86 2.04 -10.55 -5.19
N ASP A 87 2.33 -11.36 -6.21
CA ASP A 87 3.48 -11.18 -7.10
C ASP A 87 3.15 -10.15 -8.17
N LEU A 88 3.91 -9.05 -8.20
CA LEU A 88 3.73 -7.97 -9.18
C LEU A 88 3.96 -8.44 -10.62
N ASN A 89 4.69 -9.52 -10.83
CA ASN A 89 4.88 -10.09 -12.17
C ASN A 89 3.61 -10.75 -12.68
N GLN A 90 2.70 -11.15 -11.81
CA GLN A 90 1.43 -11.77 -12.15
C GLN A 90 0.30 -10.75 -12.20
N GLU A 91 0.34 -9.74 -11.34
CA GLU A 91 -0.75 -8.77 -11.24
C GLU A 91 -0.23 -7.45 -10.67
N THR A 92 -0.45 -6.36 -11.37
CA THR A 92 -0.10 -5.03 -10.87
C THR A 92 -1.09 -4.56 -9.80
N VAL A 93 -0.69 -3.55 -9.01
CA VAL A 93 -1.58 -2.97 -8.01
C VAL A 93 -2.85 -2.42 -8.66
N SER A 94 -2.73 -1.71 -9.78
CA SER A 94 -3.89 -1.13 -10.45
C SER A 94 -4.83 -2.18 -11.02
N ASP A 95 -4.30 -3.28 -11.57
CA ASP A 95 -5.12 -4.38 -12.07
C ASP A 95 -5.84 -5.10 -10.94
N PHE A 96 -5.16 -5.29 -9.81
CA PHE A 96 -5.76 -5.90 -8.63
C PHE A 96 -6.94 -5.07 -8.11
N ILE A 97 -6.76 -3.76 -8.02
CA ILE A 97 -7.83 -2.84 -7.59
C ILE A 97 -9.00 -2.89 -8.56
N PHE A 98 -8.71 -2.83 -9.86
CA PHE A 98 -9.76 -2.93 -10.89
C PHE A 98 -10.56 -4.23 -10.77
N ARG A 99 -9.87 -5.36 -10.59
CA ARG A 99 -10.52 -6.67 -10.57
C ARG A 99 -11.31 -6.94 -9.30
N ASN A 100 -10.85 -6.44 -8.15
CA ASN A 100 -11.38 -6.84 -6.85
C ASN A 100 -12.25 -5.78 -6.16
N PHE A 101 -12.13 -4.51 -6.53
CA PHE A 101 -12.83 -3.44 -5.82
C PHE A 101 -13.84 -2.72 -6.70
N LYS A 102 -14.95 -2.32 -6.09
CA LYS A 102 -16.00 -1.54 -6.72
C LYS A 102 -16.55 -0.58 -5.69
N LYS A 103 -16.71 0.71 -6.08
CA LYS A 103 -17.20 1.77 -5.19
C LYS A 103 -16.38 1.89 -3.89
N THR A 104 -15.07 1.65 -3.99
CA THR A 104 -14.15 1.65 -2.85
C THR A 104 -13.34 2.93 -2.84
N LYS A 105 -13.08 3.47 -1.65
CA LYS A 105 -12.27 4.69 -1.47
C LYS A 105 -10.88 4.30 -0.98
N ILE A 106 -9.85 4.74 -1.71
CA ILE A 106 -8.45 4.41 -1.41
C ILE A 106 -7.70 5.70 -1.14
N LEU A 107 -7.13 5.80 0.05
CA LEU A 107 -6.33 6.94 0.47
C LEU A 107 -4.88 6.70 0.05
N VAL A 108 -4.26 7.70 -0.60
CA VAL A 108 -2.89 7.59 -1.14
C VAL A 108 -2.16 8.91 -0.91
N ASP A 109 -0.91 8.84 -0.43
CA ASP A 109 -0.03 10.00 -0.50
C ASP A 109 0.63 10.00 -1.88
N THR A 110 0.07 10.79 -2.78
CA THR A 110 0.49 10.81 -4.18
C THR A 110 1.93 11.29 -4.38
N LYS A 111 2.51 11.96 -3.39
CA LYS A 111 3.92 12.38 -3.45
C LYS A 111 4.89 11.20 -3.44
N ASN A 112 4.47 10.06 -2.90
CA ASN A 112 5.31 8.85 -2.78
C ASN A 112 5.22 7.93 -3.99
N PHE A 113 4.55 8.36 -5.06
CA PHE A 113 4.32 7.54 -6.25
C PHE A 113 4.62 8.35 -7.51
N SER A 114 5.04 7.66 -8.57
CA SER A 114 5.25 8.30 -9.88
C SER A 114 3.91 8.77 -10.45
N LYS A 115 3.98 9.77 -11.34
CA LYS A 115 2.79 10.27 -12.04
C LYS A 115 2.11 9.17 -12.86
N ASN A 116 2.90 8.33 -13.53
CA ASN A 116 2.36 7.23 -14.32
C ASN A 116 1.61 6.21 -13.46
N PHE A 117 2.16 5.88 -12.29
CA PHE A 117 1.52 4.96 -11.36
C PHE A 117 0.16 5.51 -10.91
N ILE A 118 0.13 6.77 -10.50
CA ILE A 118 -1.10 7.43 -10.02
C ILE A 118 -2.11 7.55 -11.16
N SER A 119 -1.69 7.95 -12.35
CA SER A 119 -2.59 8.06 -13.52
C SER A 119 -3.24 6.71 -13.86
N ASN A 120 -2.48 5.63 -13.83
CA ASN A 120 -3.02 4.29 -14.07
C ASN A 120 -4.05 3.88 -13.03
N ILE A 121 -3.76 4.13 -11.76
CA ILE A 121 -4.70 3.78 -10.67
C ILE A 121 -5.98 4.59 -10.81
N ILE A 122 -5.89 5.89 -11.06
CA ILE A 122 -7.07 6.76 -11.20
C ILE A 122 -7.91 6.29 -12.38
N LYS A 123 -7.28 6.05 -13.53
CA LYS A 123 -8.00 5.62 -14.75
C LYS A 123 -8.76 4.32 -14.52
N LYS A 124 -8.13 3.32 -13.93
CA LYS A 124 -8.77 2.03 -13.67
C LYS A 124 -9.81 2.13 -12.54
N SER A 125 -9.58 3.00 -11.57
CA SER A 125 -10.52 3.21 -10.48
C SER A 125 -11.82 3.82 -10.96
N LEU A 126 -11.77 4.79 -11.88
CA LEU A 126 -12.96 5.42 -12.44
C LEU A 126 -13.87 4.42 -13.15
N ALA A 127 -13.29 3.42 -13.84
CA ALA A 127 -14.05 2.41 -14.55
C ALA A 127 -14.93 1.55 -13.63
N ARG A 128 -14.57 1.44 -12.34
CA ARG A 128 -15.30 0.66 -11.35
C ARG A 128 -15.90 1.52 -10.25
N LYS A 129 -15.93 2.83 -10.44
CA LYS A 129 -16.43 3.81 -9.45
C LYS A 129 -15.65 3.78 -8.14
N ASN A 130 -14.41 3.33 -8.15
CA ASN A 130 -13.48 3.49 -7.04
C ASN A 130 -12.95 4.92 -7.03
N LYS A 131 -12.66 5.44 -5.84
CA LYS A 131 -12.17 6.80 -5.69
C LYS A 131 -10.79 6.81 -5.05
N ILE A 132 -9.87 7.55 -5.65
CA ILE A 132 -8.53 7.77 -5.09
C ILE A 132 -8.56 9.10 -4.34
N ILE A 133 -8.25 9.07 -3.04
CA ILE A 133 -8.23 10.25 -2.18
C ILE A 133 -6.79 10.58 -1.85
N HIS A 134 -6.39 11.83 -2.09
CA HIS A 134 -5.04 12.29 -1.78
C HIS A 134 -4.88 12.52 -0.29
N ASP A 135 -3.88 11.88 0.33
CA ASP A 135 -3.54 12.09 1.74
C ASP A 135 -2.53 13.22 1.86
N GLN A 136 -2.96 14.36 2.38
CA GLN A 136 -2.10 15.53 2.57
C GLN A 136 -1.35 15.50 3.89
N GLU A 137 -1.81 14.71 4.84
CA GLU A 137 -1.22 14.66 6.19
C GLU A 137 -0.15 13.59 6.34
N ASN A 138 -0.11 12.64 5.40
CA ASN A 138 0.90 11.60 5.41
C ASN A 138 0.84 10.75 6.69
N LEU A 139 -0.20 9.97 6.81
CA LEU A 139 -0.48 9.13 7.98
C LEU A 139 0.65 8.18 8.37
#